data_4e0c40d47cc0e39e252ab684f2d9138e
#
_entry.id   4e0c40d47cc0e39e252ab684f2d9138e
#
_cell.length_a   1.000
_cell.length_b   1.000
_cell.length_c   1.000
_cell.angle_alpha   90.00
_cell.angle_beta   90.00
_cell.angle_gamma   90.00
#
_symmetry.space_group_name_H-M   'P 1'
#
loop_
_entity.id
_entity.type
_entity.pdbx_description
1 polymer ?
#
loop_
_entity_poly.entity_id
_entity_poly.type
_entity_poly.pdbx_seq_one_letter_code
_entity_poly.pdbx_strand_id
1 'polypeptide(L)'
;MGYRQPFTAMLVIWALWLVVEALAQGVPAPAPGASPSLQDAVLLRSKTLFEYRVKSPQGEDLGKIEEVMIDMEMGRVAYAVLSFGGLWGLGSKWVPVPWDAVALQPDEKVLLLKIEKEKIEKAPNFEAATLPELANRQWGAVIHTYYGYPPYWEKRP
;
A
#
# COMPACT_ATOMS: atom_id res chain seq x y z
N MET A 1 -59.63 -26.13 -44.86
CA MET A 1 -58.77 -26.52 -43.73
C MET A 1 -57.80 -25.39 -43.50
N GLY A 2 -58.12 -24.52 -42.55
CA GLY A 2 -57.33 -23.34 -42.25
C GLY A 2 -56.34 -23.63 -41.11
N TYR A 3 -55.07 -23.49 -41.37
CA TYR A 3 -54.03 -23.60 -40.38
C TYR A 3 -53.83 -22.21 -39.74
N ARG A 4 -54.35 -22.01 -38.53
CA ARG A 4 -54.11 -20.78 -37.74
C ARG A 4 -52.82 -20.95 -36.97
N GLN A 5 -51.80 -20.27 -37.39
CA GLN A 5 -50.52 -20.16 -36.67
C GLN A 5 -50.67 -19.31 -35.39
N PRO A 6 -50.16 -19.72 -34.23
CA PRO A 6 -50.21 -18.92 -33.01
C PRO A 6 -49.07 -17.89 -33.00
N PHE A 7 -49.40 -16.62 -33.23
CA PHE A 7 -48.50 -15.46 -33.11
C PHE A 7 -48.04 -15.19 -31.66
N THR A 8 -48.50 -15.98 -30.70
CA THR A 8 -48.21 -15.75 -29.26
C THR A 8 -46.87 -16.30 -28.79
N ALA A 9 -46.22 -17.19 -29.53
CA ALA A 9 -44.93 -17.77 -29.11
C ALA A 9 -43.72 -16.86 -29.38
N MET A 10 -43.84 -15.90 -30.29
CA MET A 10 -42.71 -15.06 -30.73
C MET A 10 -42.49 -13.87 -29.79
N LEU A 11 -43.54 -13.40 -29.08
CA LEU A 11 -43.41 -12.27 -28.15
C LEU A 11 -42.75 -12.62 -26.83
N VAL A 12 -42.82 -13.89 -26.40
CA VAL A 12 -42.21 -14.33 -25.14
C VAL A 12 -40.69 -14.47 -25.27
N ILE A 13 -40.19 -14.84 -26.44
CA ILE A 13 -38.75 -14.97 -26.69
C ILE A 13 -38.05 -13.59 -26.74
N TRP A 14 -38.74 -12.59 -27.28
CA TRP A 14 -38.21 -11.20 -27.30
C TRP A 14 -38.14 -10.55 -25.93
N ALA A 15 -39.09 -10.84 -25.04
CA ALA A 15 -39.12 -10.33 -23.68
C ALA A 15 -38.00 -10.93 -22.80
N LEU A 16 -37.62 -12.19 -23.04
CA LEU A 16 -36.50 -12.84 -22.34
C LEU A 16 -35.13 -12.34 -22.79
N TRP A 17 -35.01 -11.89 -24.05
CA TRP A 17 -33.74 -11.37 -24.55
C TRP A 17 -33.41 -9.98 -24.00
N LEU A 18 -34.42 -9.13 -23.76
CA LEU A 18 -34.27 -7.79 -23.18
C LEU A 18 -33.89 -7.81 -21.69
N VAL A 19 -34.16 -8.88 -20.96
CA VAL A 19 -33.81 -8.99 -19.53
C VAL A 19 -32.36 -9.40 -19.32
N VAL A 20 -31.77 -10.11 -20.28
CA VAL A 20 -30.34 -10.54 -20.17
C VAL A 20 -29.37 -9.40 -20.45
N GLU A 21 -29.74 -8.41 -21.27
CA GLU A 21 -28.89 -7.25 -21.51
C GLU A 21 -28.82 -6.24 -20.35
N ALA A 22 -29.83 -6.24 -19.48
CA ALA A 22 -29.84 -5.34 -18.31
C ALA A 22 -28.88 -5.76 -17.19
N LEU A 23 -28.38 -7.00 -17.20
CA LEU A 23 -27.44 -7.54 -16.20
C LEU A 23 -25.98 -7.41 -16.63
N ALA A 24 -25.70 -6.96 -17.87
CA ALA A 24 -24.36 -6.76 -18.40
C ALA A 24 -23.88 -5.31 -18.33
N GLN A 25 -24.56 -4.45 -17.56
CA GLN A 25 -24.03 -3.13 -17.26
C GLN A 25 -22.89 -3.28 -16.26
N GLY A 26 -21.70 -3.50 -16.80
CA GLY A 26 -20.45 -3.50 -16.04
C GLY A 26 -20.37 -2.21 -15.23
N VAL A 27 -19.85 -2.32 -14.01
CA VAL A 27 -19.51 -1.17 -13.17
C VAL A 27 -18.77 -0.15 -14.03
N PRO A 28 -19.27 1.09 -14.17
CA PRO A 28 -18.63 2.08 -15.02
C PRO A 28 -17.18 2.28 -14.52
N ALA A 29 -16.22 2.14 -15.42
CA ALA A 29 -14.85 2.44 -15.10
C ALA A 29 -14.75 3.92 -14.70
N PRO A 30 -14.01 4.28 -13.64
CA PRO A 30 -13.81 5.67 -13.27
C PRO A 30 -13.17 6.43 -14.41
N ALA A 31 -13.64 7.65 -14.67
CA ALA A 31 -13.15 8.50 -15.73
C ALA A 31 -11.63 8.74 -15.56
N PRO A 32 -10.82 8.64 -16.64
CA PRO A 32 -9.40 8.96 -16.57
C PRO A 32 -9.23 10.44 -16.23
N GLY A 33 -8.62 10.74 -15.09
CA GLY A 33 -8.30 12.10 -14.64
C GLY A 33 -8.97 12.57 -13.36
N ALA A 34 -9.81 11.78 -12.70
CA ALA A 34 -10.29 12.12 -11.37
C ALA A 34 -9.15 11.85 -10.35
N SER A 35 -8.56 12.91 -9.82
CA SER A 35 -7.69 12.80 -8.65
C SER A 35 -8.53 12.28 -7.47
N PRO A 36 -8.07 11.27 -6.72
CA PRO A 36 -8.81 10.76 -5.57
C PRO A 36 -9.01 11.90 -4.56
N SER A 37 -10.25 12.10 -4.12
CA SER A 37 -10.53 13.02 -3.03
C SER A 37 -9.89 12.46 -1.74
N LEU A 38 -9.60 13.32 -0.76
CA LEU A 38 -9.04 12.91 0.54
C LEU A 38 -9.94 11.92 1.32
N GLN A 39 -11.12 11.63 0.81
CA GLN A 39 -12.11 10.69 1.36
C GLN A 39 -12.03 9.31 0.72
N ASP A 40 -11.32 9.17 -0.39
CA ASP A 40 -11.17 7.90 -1.10
C ASP A 40 -9.97 7.12 -0.57
N ALA A 41 -10.10 5.80 -0.47
CA ALA A 41 -8.98 4.94 -0.12
C ALA A 41 -7.88 5.07 -1.17
N VAL A 42 -6.68 5.46 -0.75
CA VAL A 42 -5.52 5.53 -1.64
C VAL A 42 -4.94 4.14 -1.78
N LEU A 43 -5.18 3.50 -2.92
CA LEU A 43 -4.55 2.24 -3.28
C LEU A 43 -3.29 2.51 -4.10
N LEU A 44 -2.15 2.10 -3.57
CA LEU A 44 -0.87 2.20 -4.24
C LEU A 44 -0.37 0.80 -4.64
N ARG A 45 0.11 0.67 -5.87
CA ARG A 45 0.78 -0.57 -6.29
C ARG A 45 2.09 -0.71 -5.52
N SER A 46 2.37 -1.88 -4.95
CA SER A 46 3.60 -2.12 -4.18
C SER A 46 4.87 -1.75 -4.96
N LYS A 47 4.92 -2.04 -6.26
CA LYS A 47 6.06 -1.66 -7.11
C LYS A 47 6.27 -0.14 -7.14
N THR A 48 5.21 0.65 -7.19
CA THR A 48 5.29 2.11 -7.20
C THR A 48 5.81 2.66 -5.88
N LEU A 49 5.51 1.99 -4.76
CA LEU A 49 6.01 2.37 -3.43
C LEU A 49 7.55 2.41 -3.38
N PHE A 50 8.21 1.45 -4.01
CA PHE A 50 9.69 1.36 -4.05
C PHE A 50 10.35 2.38 -4.99
N GLU A 51 9.57 3.05 -5.83
CA GLU A 51 10.05 4.12 -6.71
C GLU A 51 10.06 5.50 -6.03
N TYR A 52 9.36 5.63 -4.87
CA TYR A 52 9.23 6.90 -4.16
C TYR A 52 10.48 7.21 -3.33
N ARG A 53 10.81 8.50 -3.26
CA ARG A 53 11.85 9.00 -2.35
C ARG A 53 11.27 9.16 -0.95
N VAL A 54 12.07 8.85 0.06
CA VAL A 54 11.70 9.06 1.44
C VAL A 54 12.34 10.34 1.95
N LYS A 55 11.53 11.23 2.53
CA LYS A 55 12.00 12.50 3.08
C LYS A 55 11.64 12.64 4.55
N SER A 56 12.49 13.37 5.29
CA SER A 56 12.21 13.80 6.66
C SER A 56 11.16 14.92 6.68
N PRO A 57 10.63 15.30 7.86
CA PRO A 57 9.73 16.45 7.99
C PRO A 57 10.35 17.78 7.53
N GLN A 58 11.68 17.88 7.54
CA GLN A 58 12.44 19.05 7.07
C GLN A 58 12.74 18.98 5.54
N GLY A 59 12.28 17.95 4.86
CA GLY A 59 12.47 17.75 3.42
C GLY A 59 13.81 17.12 3.05
N GLU A 60 14.62 16.67 4.03
CA GLU A 60 15.87 16.00 3.78
C GLU A 60 15.66 14.61 3.18
N ASP A 61 16.53 14.22 2.27
CA ASP A 61 16.49 12.91 1.65
C ASP A 61 16.97 11.82 2.64
N LEU A 62 16.12 10.84 2.87
CA LEU A 62 16.40 9.68 3.72
C LEU A 62 16.61 8.40 2.91
N GLY A 63 16.66 8.49 1.58
CA GLY A 63 16.84 7.34 0.69
C GLY A 63 15.53 6.81 0.13
N LYS A 64 15.34 5.50 0.15
CA LYS A 64 14.15 4.83 -0.39
C LYS A 64 13.77 3.63 0.46
N ILE A 65 12.53 3.14 0.26
CA ILE A 65 12.12 1.86 0.82
C ILE A 65 12.68 0.74 -0.06
N GLU A 66 13.36 -0.22 0.56
CA GLU A 66 13.82 -1.45 -0.09
C GLU A 66 12.85 -2.61 0.12
N GLU A 67 12.27 -2.68 1.31
CA GLU A 67 11.32 -3.75 1.65
C GLU A 67 10.17 -3.24 2.51
N VAL A 68 9.08 -3.99 2.47
CA VAL A 68 7.91 -3.81 3.32
C VAL A 68 7.58 -5.13 3.98
N MET A 69 7.54 -5.14 5.30
CA MET A 69 7.18 -6.32 6.09
C MET A 69 5.67 -6.33 6.34
N ILE A 70 5.02 -7.40 5.92
CA ILE A 70 3.57 -7.55 6.03
C ILE A 70 3.27 -8.64 7.05
N ASP A 71 2.47 -8.31 8.06
CA ASP A 71 1.88 -9.29 8.95
C ASP A 71 0.70 -9.96 8.23
N MET A 72 0.90 -11.23 7.86
CA MET A 72 -0.08 -12.00 7.10
C MET A 72 -1.29 -12.43 7.94
N GLU A 73 -1.14 -12.51 9.26
CA GLU A 73 -2.25 -12.85 10.16
C GLU A 73 -3.19 -11.65 10.33
N MET A 74 -2.61 -10.45 10.49
CA MET A 74 -3.36 -9.21 10.68
C MET A 74 -3.73 -8.52 9.36
N GLY A 75 -3.16 -8.93 8.23
CA GLY A 75 -3.39 -8.33 6.93
C GLY A 75 -2.93 -6.87 6.83
N ARG A 76 -1.86 -6.50 7.53
CA ARG A 76 -1.36 -5.12 7.59
C ARG A 76 0.15 -5.01 7.40
N VAL A 77 0.58 -3.85 6.94
CA VAL A 77 2.00 -3.52 6.88
C VAL A 77 2.50 -3.22 8.30
N ALA A 78 3.55 -3.92 8.71
CA ALA A 78 4.20 -3.77 10.02
C ALA A 78 5.32 -2.73 9.98
N TYR A 79 6.27 -2.92 9.06
CA TYR A 79 7.46 -2.08 8.92
C TYR A 79 7.72 -1.73 7.46
N ALA A 80 8.34 -0.56 7.26
CA ALA A 80 9.11 -0.27 6.07
C ALA A 80 10.60 -0.41 6.40
N VAL A 81 11.39 -0.97 5.47
CA VAL A 81 12.83 -1.07 5.60
C VAL A 81 13.45 -0.05 4.65
N LEU A 82 14.13 0.92 5.22
CA LEU A 82 14.80 2.00 4.50
C LEU A 82 16.22 1.59 4.15
N SER A 83 16.66 1.85 2.92
CA SER A 83 18.07 1.92 2.56
C SER A 83 18.54 3.35 2.80
N PHE A 84 19.31 3.53 3.88
CA PHE A 84 19.78 4.84 4.33
C PHE A 84 21.30 4.96 4.21
N GLY A 85 21.77 6.09 3.72
CA GLY A 85 23.19 6.35 3.52
C GLY A 85 23.79 5.56 2.35
N GLY A 86 25.11 5.43 2.35
CA GLY A 86 25.85 4.78 1.26
C GLY A 86 26.06 5.70 0.05
N LEU A 87 27.14 5.42 -0.68
CA LEU A 87 27.43 6.06 -1.95
C LEU A 87 27.11 5.08 -3.07
N TRP A 88 26.15 5.40 -3.93
CA TRP A 88 25.73 4.52 -5.04
C TRP A 88 25.20 3.14 -4.59
N GLY A 89 24.59 3.06 -3.38
CA GLY A 89 24.09 1.81 -2.82
C GLY A 89 25.16 0.94 -2.13
N LEU A 90 26.43 1.35 -2.17
CA LEU A 90 27.49 0.66 -1.45
C LEU A 90 27.58 1.18 -0.01
N GLY A 91 27.50 0.26 0.97
CA GLY A 91 27.56 0.61 2.39
C GLY A 91 26.27 1.22 2.94
N SER A 92 25.15 1.10 2.26
CA SER A 92 23.85 1.49 2.80
C SER A 92 23.45 0.61 3.98
N LYS A 93 22.92 1.24 5.01
CA LYS A 93 22.33 0.54 6.16
C LYS A 93 20.85 0.32 5.92
N TRP A 94 20.37 -0.84 6.29
CA TRP A 94 18.95 -1.16 6.28
C TRP A 94 18.36 -0.84 7.65
N VAL A 95 17.42 0.09 7.65
CA VAL A 95 16.83 0.66 8.86
C VAL A 95 15.32 0.36 8.86
N PRO A 96 14.85 -0.52 9.76
CA PRO A 96 13.42 -0.77 9.89
C PRO A 96 12.75 0.39 10.61
N VAL A 97 11.63 0.84 10.08
CA VAL A 97 10.78 1.88 10.68
C VAL A 97 9.35 1.39 10.78
N PRO A 98 8.61 1.73 11.86
CA PRO A 98 7.19 1.42 11.93
C PRO A 98 6.42 2.02 10.76
N TRP A 99 5.53 1.24 10.15
CA TRP A 99 4.73 1.75 9.02
C TRP A 99 3.92 3.00 9.37
N ASP A 100 3.48 3.13 10.61
CA ASP A 100 2.73 4.29 11.11
C ASP A 100 3.49 5.61 11.04
N ALA A 101 4.81 5.54 10.94
CA ALA A 101 5.64 6.73 10.75
C ALA A 101 5.66 7.20 9.28
N VAL A 102 5.18 6.38 8.35
CA VAL A 102 5.20 6.69 6.92
C VAL A 102 3.90 7.37 6.52
N ALA A 103 3.97 8.49 5.82
CA ALA A 103 2.85 9.18 5.22
C ALA A 103 3.09 9.32 3.71
N LEU A 104 2.09 8.97 2.93
CA LEU A 104 2.15 9.07 1.48
C LEU A 104 1.80 10.49 1.03
N GLN A 105 2.61 11.06 0.13
CA GLN A 105 2.34 12.30 -0.61
C GLN A 105 2.29 11.96 -2.12
N PRO A 106 1.14 11.53 -2.64
CA PRO A 106 1.04 10.99 -3.99
C PRO A 106 1.43 11.98 -5.09
N ASP A 107 1.07 13.24 -4.91
CA ASP A 107 1.29 14.30 -5.91
C ASP A 107 2.78 14.58 -6.13
N GLU A 108 3.59 14.40 -5.11
CA GLU A 108 5.03 14.63 -5.15
C GLU A 108 5.85 13.36 -5.41
N LYS A 109 5.23 12.18 -5.43
CA LYS A 109 5.89 10.87 -5.43
C LYS A 109 6.89 10.74 -4.29
N VAL A 110 6.52 11.21 -3.12
CA VAL A 110 7.31 11.24 -1.91
C VAL A 110 6.60 10.48 -0.79
N LEU A 111 7.38 9.75 -0.01
CA LEU A 111 6.98 9.22 1.28
C LEU A 111 7.58 10.11 2.36
N LEU A 112 6.72 10.78 3.09
CA LEU A 112 7.15 11.56 4.25
C LEU A 112 7.31 10.61 5.44
N LEU A 113 8.51 10.50 5.97
CA LEU A 113 8.78 9.80 7.22
C LEU A 113 8.70 10.80 8.37
N LYS A 114 7.75 10.60 9.29
CA LYS A 114 7.55 11.47 10.47
C LYS A 114 8.62 11.26 11.55
N ILE A 115 9.86 11.16 11.14
CA ILE A 115 11.04 10.89 11.97
C ILE A 115 12.17 11.77 11.46
N GLU A 116 12.90 12.40 12.38
CA GLU A 116 14.07 13.23 12.09
C GLU A 116 15.23 12.37 11.55
N LYS A 117 16.05 12.96 10.68
CA LYS A 117 17.18 12.28 10.04
C LYS A 117 18.19 11.74 11.06
N GLU A 118 18.52 12.54 12.06
CA GLU A 118 19.48 12.16 13.11
C GLU A 118 19.01 10.94 13.90
N LYS A 119 17.70 10.76 14.03
CA LYS A 119 17.10 9.59 14.69
C LYS A 119 17.23 8.35 13.82
N ILE A 120 17.13 8.49 12.48
CA ILE A 120 17.37 7.41 11.52
C ILE A 120 18.85 7.02 11.50
N GLU A 121 19.77 7.97 11.53
CA GLU A 121 21.23 7.74 11.54
C GLU A 121 21.68 6.89 12.73
N LYS A 122 21.04 7.06 13.88
CA LYS A 122 21.35 6.38 15.14
C LYS A 122 20.48 5.15 15.38
N ALA A 123 19.58 4.83 14.46
CA ALA A 123 18.62 3.75 14.62
C ALA A 123 19.30 2.37 14.59
N PRO A 124 18.69 1.37 15.24
CA PRO A 124 19.05 0.00 15.01
C PRO A 124 19.03 -0.31 13.52
N ASN A 125 20.10 -0.84 13.02
CA ASN A 125 20.28 -1.13 11.60
C ASN A 125 20.95 -2.49 11.42
N PHE A 126 20.85 -3.01 10.20
CA PHE A 126 21.46 -4.27 9.81
C PHE A 126 21.93 -4.22 8.36
N GLU A 127 22.73 -5.19 7.99
CA GLU A 127 23.13 -5.36 6.59
C GLU A 127 22.05 -6.15 5.84
N ALA A 128 21.90 -5.90 4.55
CA ALA A 128 20.89 -6.54 3.70
C ALA A 128 20.94 -8.09 3.75
N ALA A 129 22.12 -8.66 3.99
CA ALA A 129 22.32 -10.11 4.11
C ALA A 129 21.84 -10.69 5.47
N THR A 130 21.63 -9.86 6.46
CA THR A 130 21.32 -10.25 7.84
C THR A 130 20.01 -9.62 8.30
N LEU A 131 18.95 -9.77 7.48
CA LEU A 131 17.60 -9.37 7.91
C LEU A 131 17.31 -10.05 9.26
N PRO A 132 17.19 -9.27 10.35
CA PRO A 132 16.85 -9.86 11.62
C PRO A 132 15.47 -10.47 11.53
N GLU A 133 15.18 -11.39 12.44
CA GLU A 133 13.84 -11.95 12.57
C GLU A 133 12.85 -10.84 13.03
N LEU A 134 12.50 -9.94 12.12
CA LEU A 134 11.53 -8.86 12.35
C LEU A 134 10.16 -9.40 12.76
N ALA A 135 9.90 -10.68 12.52
CA ALA A 135 8.76 -11.41 13.05
C ALA A 135 8.85 -11.62 14.57
N ASN A 136 10.04 -11.52 15.19
CA ASN A 136 10.19 -11.63 16.62
C ASN A 136 9.63 -10.38 17.31
N ARG A 137 8.55 -10.55 18.07
CA ARG A 137 7.88 -9.45 18.80
C ARG A 137 8.79 -8.72 19.79
N GLN A 138 9.76 -9.41 20.39
CA GLN A 138 10.71 -8.76 21.31
C GLN A 138 11.57 -7.75 20.57
N TRP A 139 12.08 -8.13 19.39
CA TRP A 139 12.84 -7.23 18.53
C TRP A 139 11.96 -6.09 17.98
N GLY A 140 10.75 -6.43 17.56
CA GLY A 140 9.76 -5.45 17.13
C GLY A 140 9.44 -4.42 18.22
N ALA A 141 9.30 -4.83 19.49
CA ALA A 141 9.07 -3.92 20.60
C ALA A 141 10.22 -2.92 20.80
N VAL A 142 11.48 -3.36 20.61
CA VAL A 142 12.65 -2.47 20.65
C VAL A 142 12.54 -1.38 19.57
N ILE A 143 12.20 -1.75 18.33
CA ILE A 143 12.03 -0.79 17.24
C ILE A 143 10.92 0.21 17.53
N HIS A 144 9.75 -0.26 17.92
CA HIS A 144 8.62 0.61 18.24
C HIS A 144 8.94 1.57 19.39
N THR A 145 9.58 1.06 20.46
CA THR A 145 10.01 1.88 21.61
C THR A 145 11.02 2.94 21.18
N TYR A 146 12.01 2.57 20.36
CA TYR A 146 13.03 3.51 19.87
C TYR A 146 12.40 4.69 19.14
N TYR A 147 11.43 4.45 18.28
CA TYR A 147 10.78 5.51 17.53
C TYR A 147 9.65 6.22 18.28
N GLY A 148 9.16 5.66 19.39
CA GLY A 148 8.06 6.21 20.16
C GLY A 148 6.67 5.93 19.55
N TYR A 149 6.56 4.85 18.77
CA TYR A 149 5.30 4.38 18.22
C TYR A 149 4.79 3.16 18.98
N PRO A 150 3.48 3.01 19.21
CA PRO A 150 2.95 1.79 19.78
C PRO A 150 3.16 0.61 18.82
N PRO A 151 3.39 -0.60 19.34
CA PRO A 151 3.50 -1.78 18.52
C PRO A 151 2.27 -1.97 17.60
N TYR A 152 2.50 -2.32 16.32
CA TYR A 152 1.42 -2.46 15.35
C TYR A 152 0.40 -3.54 15.73
N TRP A 153 0.82 -4.56 16.50
CA TRP A 153 -0.06 -5.65 16.98
C TRP A 153 -0.95 -5.25 18.15
N GLU A 154 -0.71 -4.13 18.79
CA GLU A 154 -1.57 -3.59 19.86
C GLU A 154 -2.71 -2.72 19.32
N LYS A 155 -2.63 -2.31 18.08
CA LYS A 155 -3.69 -1.52 17.43
C LYS A 155 -4.82 -2.44 17.02
N ARG A 156 -5.99 -2.24 17.61
CA ARG A 156 -7.22 -2.87 17.12
C ARG A 156 -7.55 -2.35 15.72
N PRO A 157 -8.14 -3.20 14.86
CA PRO A 157 -8.66 -2.78 13.57
C PRO A 157 -9.77 -1.74 13.69
#